data_29029f4dc2e207df2697ad3ea2f024be
#
_entry.id   29029f4dc2e207df2697ad3ea2f024be
#
_cell.length_a   1.000
_cell.length_b   1.000
_cell.length_c   1.000
_cell.angle_alpha   90.00
_cell.angle_beta   90.00
_cell.angle_gamma   90.00
#
_symmetry.space_group_name_H-M   'P 1'
#
loop_
_entity.id
_entity.type
_entity.pdbx_description
1 polymer ?
#
loop_
_entity_poly.entity_id
_entity_poly.type
_entity_poly.pdbx_seq_one_letter_code
_entity_poly.pdbx_strand_id
1 'polypeptide(L)' 'MERSETEKTVTGIVCEQLGVAESEVNTDSSFVDDLGADSLDTVELVMALEEKFDLEIADEDAEKISTVQEAVDYIVEHS' A
#
# COMPACT_ATOMS: atom_id res chain seq x y z
N MET A 1 4.49 -8.76 12.77
CA MET A 1 5.44 -7.78 12.21
C MET A 1 5.24 -6.43 12.85
N GLU A 2 6.31 -5.72 13.16
CA GLU A 2 6.19 -4.40 13.75
C GLU A 2 5.66 -3.39 12.74
N ARG A 3 4.89 -2.43 13.23
CA ARG A 3 4.30 -1.42 12.37
C ARG A 3 5.33 -0.62 11.58
N SER A 4 6.46 -0.26 12.21
CA SER A 4 7.51 0.50 11.52
C SER A 4 8.14 -0.27 10.37
N GLU A 5 8.32 -1.57 10.53
CA GLU A 5 8.83 -2.42 9.45
C GLU A 5 7.81 -2.56 8.32
N THR A 6 6.54 -2.70 8.70
CA THR A 6 5.45 -2.77 7.72
C THR A 6 5.35 -1.48 6.92
N GLU A 7 5.45 -0.34 7.60
CA GLU A 7 5.43 0.97 6.93
C GLU A 7 6.57 1.10 5.92
N LYS A 8 7.77 0.69 6.29
CA LYS A 8 8.93 0.74 5.39
C LYS A 8 8.73 -0.14 4.16
N THR A 9 8.23 -1.34 4.38
CA THR A 9 8.00 -2.30 3.31
C THR A 9 6.90 -1.81 2.37
N VAL A 10 5.80 -1.32 2.93
CA VAL A 10 4.70 -0.76 2.13
C VAL A 10 5.17 0.44 1.33
N THR A 11 5.93 1.35 1.95
CA THR A 11 6.48 2.51 1.27
C THR A 11 7.37 2.10 0.09
N GLY A 12 8.23 1.12 0.30
CA GLY A 12 9.11 0.60 -0.76
C GLY A 12 8.32 0.04 -1.93
N ILE A 13 7.27 -0.72 -1.64
CA ILE A 13 6.41 -1.29 -2.67
C ILE A 13 5.65 -0.19 -3.42
N VAL A 14 5.13 0.80 -2.71
CA VAL A 14 4.44 1.93 -3.31
C VAL A 14 5.36 2.69 -4.26
N CYS A 15 6.58 2.98 -3.82
CA CYS A 15 7.57 3.67 -4.66
C CYS A 15 7.86 2.88 -5.94
N GLU A 16 8.02 1.60 -5.80
CA GLU A 16 8.32 0.71 -6.92
C GLU A 16 7.17 0.60 -7.91
N GLN A 17 5.95 0.45 -7.41
CA GLN A 17 4.77 0.28 -8.25
C GLN A 17 4.33 1.56 -8.93
N LEU A 18 4.44 2.68 -8.23
CA LEU A 18 3.97 3.97 -8.73
C LEU A 18 5.07 4.84 -9.32
N GLY A 19 6.33 4.44 -9.16
CA GLY A 19 7.46 5.20 -9.68
C GLY A 19 7.66 6.53 -8.99
N VAL A 20 7.40 6.60 -7.69
CA VAL A 20 7.59 7.82 -6.89
C VAL A 20 8.73 7.63 -5.90
N ALA A 21 9.30 8.73 -5.45
CA ALA A 21 10.38 8.71 -4.46
C ALA A 21 9.82 8.52 -3.05
N GLU A 22 10.60 7.91 -2.17
CA GLU A 22 10.19 7.72 -0.77
C GLU A 22 9.84 9.04 -0.08
N SER A 23 10.54 10.12 -0.44
CA SER A 23 10.29 11.45 0.12
C SER A 23 8.90 12.00 -0.25
N GLU A 24 8.30 11.45 -1.31
CA GLU A 24 6.97 11.86 -1.76
C GLU A 24 5.86 11.07 -1.07
N VAL A 25 6.21 9.97 -0.40
CA VAL A 25 5.24 9.07 0.22
C VAL A 25 5.14 9.34 1.72
N ASN A 26 3.95 9.72 2.17
CA ASN A 26 3.65 9.92 3.59
C ASN A 26 2.56 8.95 4.00
N THR A 27 2.41 8.70 5.29
CA THR A 27 1.41 7.75 5.78
C THR A 27 -0.01 8.16 5.43
N ASP A 28 -0.27 9.43 5.32
CA ASP A 28 -1.60 9.94 4.95
C ASP A 28 -1.74 10.25 3.46
N SER A 29 -0.73 9.92 2.65
CA SER A 29 -0.82 10.10 1.19
C SER A 29 -1.86 9.17 0.59
N SER A 30 -2.72 9.73 -0.26
CA SER A 30 -3.67 8.95 -1.05
C SER A 30 -2.96 8.43 -2.30
N PHE A 31 -3.16 7.17 -2.63
CA PHE A 31 -2.55 6.57 -3.81
C PHE A 31 -3.01 7.26 -5.09
N VAL A 32 -4.28 7.59 -5.18
CA VAL A 32 -4.86 8.22 -6.37
C VAL A 32 -4.63 9.73 -6.37
N ASP A 33 -5.01 10.39 -5.28
CA ASP A 33 -5.02 11.85 -5.22
C ASP A 33 -3.63 12.46 -5.05
N ASP A 34 -2.79 11.85 -4.24
CA ASP A 34 -1.47 12.39 -3.92
C ASP A 34 -0.35 11.78 -4.76
N LEU A 35 -0.46 10.49 -5.07
CA LEU A 35 0.60 9.75 -5.76
C LEU A 35 0.26 9.48 -7.24
N GLY A 36 -0.92 9.84 -7.67
CA GLY A 36 -1.31 9.76 -9.07
C GLY A 36 -1.57 8.36 -9.61
N ALA A 37 -1.89 7.42 -8.72
CA ALA A 37 -2.22 6.06 -9.15
C ALA A 37 -3.58 6.01 -9.83
N ASP A 38 -3.70 5.26 -10.90
CA ASP A 38 -5.00 4.97 -11.50
C ASP A 38 -5.54 3.63 -10.96
N SER A 39 -6.70 3.20 -11.44
CA SER A 39 -7.32 1.97 -10.94
C SER A 39 -6.48 0.73 -11.20
N LEU A 40 -5.76 0.69 -12.31
CA LEU A 40 -4.86 -0.43 -12.63
C LEU A 40 -3.66 -0.43 -11.68
N ASP A 41 -3.10 0.73 -11.40
CA ASP A 41 -1.97 0.87 -10.49
C ASP A 41 -2.36 0.41 -9.07
N THR A 42 -3.55 0.76 -8.61
CA THR A 42 -4.00 0.34 -7.27
C THR A 42 -4.19 -1.18 -7.21
N VAL A 43 -4.71 -1.80 -8.25
CA VAL A 43 -4.86 -3.26 -8.33
C VAL A 43 -3.48 -3.94 -8.26
N GLU A 44 -2.54 -3.46 -9.04
CA GLU A 44 -1.18 -4.01 -9.05
C GLU A 44 -0.49 -3.82 -7.70
N LEU A 45 -0.71 -2.67 -7.06
CA LEU A 45 -0.17 -2.38 -5.75
C LEU A 45 -0.70 -3.38 -4.71
N VAL A 46 -2.00 -3.62 -4.71
CA VAL A 46 -2.63 -4.59 -3.80
C VAL A 46 -2.04 -5.98 -4.03
N MET A 47 -1.89 -6.39 -5.28
CA MET A 47 -1.31 -7.70 -5.60
C MET A 47 0.14 -7.82 -5.09
N ALA A 48 0.92 -6.75 -5.24
CA ALA A 48 2.30 -6.73 -4.75
C ALA A 48 2.34 -6.85 -3.22
N LEU A 49 1.42 -6.19 -2.53
CA LEU A 49 1.31 -6.30 -1.07
C LEU A 49 0.94 -7.71 -0.64
N GLU A 50 0.02 -8.34 -1.34
CA GLU A 50 -0.38 -9.72 -1.06
C GLU A 50 0.80 -10.68 -1.18
N GLU A 51 1.59 -10.53 -2.22
CA GLU A 51 2.77 -11.38 -2.44
C GLU A 51 3.85 -11.13 -1.40
N LYS A 52 4.10 -9.87 -1.08
CA LYS A 52 5.17 -9.50 -0.16
C LYS A 52 4.89 -9.98 1.27
N PHE A 53 3.65 -9.86 1.71
CA PHE A 53 3.27 -10.20 3.07
C PHE A 53 2.63 -11.58 3.19
N ASP A 54 2.52 -12.30 2.09
CA ASP A 54 1.93 -13.64 2.02
C ASP A 54 0.55 -13.68 2.68
N LEU A 55 -0.30 -12.75 2.27
CA LEU A 55 -1.68 -12.69 2.75
C LEU A 55 -2.62 -12.37 1.59
N GLU A 56 -3.91 -12.60 1.82
CA GLU A 56 -4.94 -12.39 0.82
C GLU A 56 -5.78 -11.19 1.21
N ILE A 57 -5.93 -10.26 0.27
CA ILE A 57 -6.75 -9.05 0.48
C ILE A 57 -7.99 -9.19 -0.39
N ALA A 58 -9.16 -9.28 0.23
CA ALA A 58 -10.42 -9.36 -0.49
C ALA A 58 -10.65 -8.07 -1.30
N ASP A 59 -11.32 -8.19 -2.43
CA ASP A 59 -11.59 -7.04 -3.30
C ASP A 59 -12.29 -5.91 -2.57
N GLU A 60 -13.26 -6.21 -1.73
CA GLU A 60 -13.96 -5.18 -0.97
C GLU A 60 -13.09 -4.49 0.06
N ASP A 61 -12.09 -5.20 0.60
CA ASP A 61 -11.11 -4.60 1.52
C ASP A 61 -10.12 -3.75 0.73
N ALA A 62 -9.71 -4.21 -0.44
CA ALA A 62 -8.81 -3.46 -1.32
C ALA A 62 -9.42 -2.12 -1.71
N GLU A 63 -10.72 -2.07 -1.93
CA GLU A 63 -11.45 -0.83 -2.25
C GLU A 63 -11.39 0.18 -1.12
N LYS A 64 -11.25 -0.28 0.12
CA LYS A 64 -11.18 0.60 1.30
C LYS A 64 -9.77 1.12 1.54
N ILE A 65 -8.78 0.49 0.93
CA ILE A 65 -7.38 0.89 1.08
C ILE A 65 -7.09 2.00 0.07
N SER A 66 -7.13 3.23 0.52
CA SER A 66 -6.90 4.38 -0.36
C SER A 66 -5.68 5.20 0.03
N THR A 67 -5.13 4.99 1.22
CA THR A 67 -3.93 5.68 1.69
C THR A 67 -2.89 4.67 2.16
N VAL A 68 -1.64 5.14 2.29
CA VAL A 68 -0.55 4.31 2.81
C VAL A 68 -0.88 3.81 4.22
N GLN A 69 -1.41 4.69 5.06
CA GLN A 69 -1.78 4.35 6.43
C GLN A 69 -2.83 3.22 6.46
N GLU A 70 -3.83 3.29 5.60
CA GLU A 70 -4.85 2.25 5.54
C GLU A 70 -4.28 0.91 5.12
N ALA A 71 -3.33 0.92 4.17
CA ALA A 71 -2.66 -0.30 3.75
C ALA A 71 -1.84 -0.89 4.89
N VAL A 72 -1.09 -0.06 5.61
CA VAL A 72 -0.30 -0.50 6.77
C VAL A 72 -1.20 -1.06 7.86
N ASP A 73 -2.28 -0.35 8.17
CA ASP A 73 -3.25 -0.79 9.19
C ASP A 73 -3.83 -2.15 8.86
N TYR A 74 -4.22 -2.35 7.62
CA TYR A 74 -4.77 -3.62 7.17
C TYR A 74 -3.77 -4.76 7.36
N ILE A 75 -2.54 -4.55 6.91
CA ILE A 75 -1.50 -5.58 6.98
C ILE A 75 -1.16 -5.92 8.44
N VAL A 76 -0.98 -4.91 9.27
CA VAL A 76 -0.67 -5.12 10.69
C VAL A 76 -1.79 -5.91 11.37
N GLU A 77 -3.02 -5.60 11.04
CA GLU A 77 -4.20 -6.24 11.62
C GLU A 77 -4.35 -7.71 11.20
N HIS A 78 -3.91 -8.04 9.98
CA HIS A 78 -4.10 -9.36 9.39
C HIS A 78 -2.85 -10.24 9.35
N SER A 79 -1.72 -9.74 9.80
CA SER A 79 -0.48 -10.53 9.80
C SER A 79 -0.18 -11.18 11.14
#